data_2ba162522da44d76852d2142268fc7fc
#
_entry.id   2ba162522da44d76852d2142268fc7fc
#
_cell.length_a   1.000
_cell.length_b   1.000
_cell.length_c   1.000
_cell.angle_alpha   90.00
_cell.angle_beta   90.00
_cell.angle_gamma   90.00
#
_symmetry.space_group_name_H-M   'P 1'
#
loop_
_entity.id
_entity.type
_entity.pdbx_description
1 polymer ?
#
loop_
_entity_poly.entity_id
_entity_poly.type
_entity_poly.pdbx_seq_one_letter_code
_entity_poly.pdbx_strand_id
1 'polypeptide(L)'
;EDRVKLVLKAIAGNEAFALSRVDIDRPSPHFAIDTVNILKQEYPGAQFFYLMGGDSLHDLPTWNRPQDFIKTCDGIGVMRRHADQVDLASLEEVLPGISKKVMIVDAPILEISSKQIRQRIADNQGFRYYLRDAVYKAVLEMGLYR
;
A
#
# COMPACT_ATOMS: atom_id res chain seq x y z
N GLU A 1 0.25 -6.10 15.86
CA GLU A 1 -0.75 -5.24 16.54
C GLU A 1 -0.30 -3.78 16.64
N ASP A 2 0.95 -3.46 16.91
CA ASP A 2 1.39 -2.06 17.05
C ASP A 2 1.22 -1.26 15.75
N ARG A 3 1.49 -1.88 14.59
CA ARG A 3 1.20 -1.26 13.28
C ARG A 3 -0.29 -0.97 13.09
N VAL A 4 -1.18 -1.85 13.56
CA VAL A 4 -2.63 -1.63 13.54
C VAL A 4 -3.00 -0.38 14.32
N LYS A 5 -2.48 -0.24 15.55
CA LYS A 5 -2.72 0.95 16.37
C LYS A 5 -2.24 2.23 15.69
N LEU A 6 -1.05 2.20 15.06
CA LEU A 6 -0.53 3.36 14.34
C LEU A 6 -1.38 3.71 13.12
N VAL A 7 -1.85 2.71 12.35
CA VAL A 7 -2.75 2.95 11.20
C VAL A 7 -4.06 3.56 11.66
N LEU A 8 -4.69 3.02 12.71
CA LEU A 8 -5.92 3.58 13.27
C LEU A 8 -5.74 5.04 13.71
N LYS A 9 -4.59 5.37 14.33
CA LYS A 9 -4.25 6.78 14.66
C LYS A 9 -4.04 7.64 13.40
N ALA A 10 -3.45 7.06 12.36
CA ALA A 10 -3.21 7.79 11.11
C ALA A 10 -4.50 8.14 10.37
N ILE A 11 -5.48 7.23 10.34
CA ILE A 11 -6.74 7.42 9.61
C ILE A 11 -7.85 8.09 10.45
N ALA A 12 -7.64 8.24 11.75
CA ALA A 12 -8.64 8.82 12.65
C ALA A 12 -9.12 10.19 12.16
N GLY A 13 -10.44 10.38 12.16
CA GLY A 13 -11.09 11.62 11.71
C GLY A 13 -11.25 11.74 10.19
N ASN A 14 -11.01 10.68 9.43
CA ASN A 14 -11.32 10.63 8.00
C ASN A 14 -12.19 9.40 7.71
N GLU A 15 -13.48 9.62 7.48
CA GLU A 15 -14.48 8.57 7.24
C GLU A 15 -14.28 7.84 5.90
N ALA A 16 -13.46 8.39 4.99
CA ALA A 16 -13.12 7.73 3.73
C ALA A 16 -12.13 6.57 3.90
N PHE A 17 -11.54 6.40 5.10
CA PHE A 17 -10.58 5.33 5.39
C PHE A 17 -11.13 4.33 6.38
N ALA A 18 -10.97 3.06 6.08
CA ALA A 18 -11.22 1.95 6.99
C ALA A 18 -10.00 1.02 7.08
N LEU A 19 -9.74 0.48 8.27
CA LEU A 19 -8.74 -0.56 8.45
C LEU A 19 -9.39 -1.91 8.18
N SER A 20 -8.90 -2.65 7.19
CA SER A 20 -9.20 -4.07 7.03
C SER A 20 -8.15 -4.92 7.76
N ARG A 21 -8.62 -5.95 8.46
CA ARG A 21 -7.75 -6.92 9.14
C ARG A 21 -7.56 -8.21 8.33
N VAL A 22 -8.08 -8.27 7.12
CA VAL A 22 -8.11 -9.48 6.29
C VAL A 22 -6.75 -10.20 6.17
N ASP A 23 -5.65 -9.45 6.09
CA ASP A 23 -4.31 -10.03 6.03
C ASP A 23 -3.68 -10.28 7.41
N ILE A 24 -4.29 -9.77 8.48
CA ILE A 24 -3.79 -9.94 9.85
C ILE A 24 -4.40 -11.20 10.46
N ASP A 25 -5.69 -11.42 10.20
CA ASP A 25 -6.48 -12.44 10.88
C ASP A 25 -6.51 -13.79 10.13
N ARG A 26 -6.00 -13.85 8.90
CA ARG A 26 -5.85 -15.10 8.14
C ARG A 26 -4.44 -15.70 8.26
N PRO A 27 -4.29 -17.02 8.11
CA PRO A 27 -2.96 -17.65 8.10
C PRO A 27 -2.14 -17.27 6.86
N SER A 28 -0.81 -17.27 7.01
CA SER A 28 0.13 -17.11 5.87
C SER A 28 0.01 -18.26 4.87
N PRO A 29 0.34 -18.02 3.59
CA PRO A 29 0.88 -16.80 3.00
C PRO A 29 -0.18 -15.75 2.67
N HIS A 30 0.20 -14.45 2.70
CA HIS A 30 -0.69 -13.33 2.43
C HIS A 30 -0.49 -12.81 0.99
N PHE A 31 -1.11 -13.45 0.01
CA PHE A 31 -1.04 -13.00 -1.38
C PHE A 31 -2.09 -11.92 -1.67
N ALA A 32 -1.71 -10.89 -2.44
CA ALA A 32 -2.60 -9.78 -2.79
C ALA A 32 -3.87 -10.24 -3.50
N ILE A 33 -3.78 -11.26 -4.36
CA ILE A 33 -4.95 -11.84 -5.04
C ILE A 33 -5.99 -12.38 -4.05
N ASP A 34 -5.54 -13.03 -2.98
CA ASP A 34 -6.45 -13.60 -1.99
C ASP A 34 -7.11 -12.49 -1.17
N THR A 35 -6.36 -11.44 -0.82
CA THR A 35 -6.88 -10.24 -0.16
C THR A 35 -8.01 -9.61 -0.97
N VAL A 36 -7.79 -9.39 -2.27
CA VAL A 36 -8.82 -8.78 -3.14
C VAL A 36 -10.04 -9.69 -3.28
N ASN A 37 -9.84 -11.01 -3.42
CA ASN A 37 -10.94 -11.96 -3.50
C ASN A 37 -11.83 -11.96 -2.24
N ILE A 38 -11.21 -11.96 -1.06
CA ILE A 38 -11.92 -11.91 0.22
C ILE A 38 -12.73 -10.61 0.32
N LEU A 39 -12.09 -9.47 0.04
CA LEU A 39 -12.77 -8.18 0.09
C LEU A 39 -13.93 -8.08 -0.91
N LYS A 40 -13.81 -8.64 -2.11
CA LYS A 40 -14.92 -8.72 -3.07
C LYS A 40 -16.09 -9.58 -2.57
N GLN A 41 -15.81 -10.60 -1.78
CA GLN A 41 -16.87 -11.41 -1.14
C GLN A 41 -17.55 -10.65 0.02
N GLU A 42 -16.77 -9.90 0.81
CA GLU A 42 -17.29 -9.09 1.92
C GLU A 42 -18.11 -7.89 1.43
N TYR A 43 -17.76 -7.32 0.28
CA TYR A 43 -18.41 -6.14 -0.29
C TYR A 43 -18.92 -6.41 -1.71
N PRO A 44 -19.98 -7.21 -1.87
CA PRO A 44 -20.51 -7.55 -3.19
C PRO A 44 -21.02 -6.31 -3.92
N GLY A 45 -20.61 -6.16 -5.18
CA GLY A 45 -20.95 -5.00 -6.00
C GLY A 45 -20.01 -3.79 -5.88
N ALA A 46 -19.06 -3.80 -4.94
CA ALA A 46 -18.02 -2.78 -4.88
C ALA A 46 -16.97 -2.97 -5.98
N GLN A 47 -16.45 -1.86 -6.49
CA GLN A 47 -15.31 -1.86 -7.40
C GLN A 47 -14.01 -1.74 -6.59
N PHE A 48 -13.04 -2.61 -6.88
CA PHE A 48 -11.77 -2.67 -6.15
C PHE A 48 -10.63 -2.16 -7.02
N PHE A 49 -10.06 -1.03 -6.62
CA PHE A 49 -8.86 -0.45 -7.21
C PHE A 49 -7.68 -0.69 -6.27
N TYR A 50 -6.68 -1.43 -6.74
CA TYR A 50 -5.49 -1.69 -5.94
C TYR A 50 -4.46 -0.57 -6.14
N LEU A 51 -4.04 0.07 -5.04
CA LEU A 51 -3.04 1.13 -5.10
C LEU A 51 -1.64 0.57 -4.83
N MET A 52 -0.68 0.92 -5.68
CA MET A 52 0.72 0.49 -5.53
C MET A 52 1.71 1.56 -6.02
N GLY A 53 2.98 1.40 -5.65
CA GLY A 53 4.07 2.17 -6.23
C GLY A 53 4.54 1.61 -7.58
N GLY A 54 5.32 2.38 -8.33
CA GLY A 54 5.88 1.96 -9.61
C GLY A 54 6.83 0.76 -9.48
N ASP A 55 7.58 0.68 -8.37
CA ASP A 55 8.41 -0.47 -8.01
C ASP A 55 7.59 -1.77 -7.89
N SER A 56 6.45 -1.71 -7.19
CA SER A 56 5.55 -2.86 -7.06
C SER A 56 4.89 -3.27 -8.39
N LEU A 57 4.61 -2.31 -9.26
CA LEU A 57 4.12 -2.61 -10.61
C LEU A 57 5.18 -3.33 -11.46
N HIS A 58 6.44 -2.89 -11.35
CA HIS A 58 7.56 -3.54 -12.03
C HIS A 58 7.72 -5.01 -11.57
N ASP A 59 7.56 -5.26 -10.27
CA ASP A 59 7.67 -6.59 -9.67
C ASP A 59 6.41 -7.46 -9.84
N LEU A 60 5.31 -6.91 -10.33
CA LEU A 60 4.02 -7.59 -10.45
C LEU A 60 4.09 -8.95 -11.19
N PRO A 61 4.89 -9.13 -12.28
CA PRO A 61 5.05 -10.42 -12.93
C PRO A 61 5.54 -11.55 -12.01
N THR A 62 6.24 -11.21 -10.92
CA THR A 62 6.77 -12.16 -9.94
C THR A 62 5.78 -12.53 -8.83
N TRP A 63 4.64 -11.85 -8.76
CA TRP A 63 3.65 -12.09 -7.72
C TRP A 63 2.95 -13.44 -7.88
N ASN A 64 2.32 -13.92 -6.82
CA ASN A 64 1.52 -15.13 -6.90
C ASN A 64 0.27 -14.89 -7.76
N ARG A 65 0.07 -15.69 -8.80
CA ARG A 65 -1.07 -15.61 -9.74
C ARG A 65 -1.30 -14.17 -10.28
N PRO A 66 -0.29 -13.54 -10.91
CA PRO A 66 -0.38 -12.13 -11.26
C PRO A 66 -1.47 -11.85 -12.30
N GLN A 67 -1.70 -12.79 -13.23
CA GLN A 67 -2.76 -12.66 -14.24
C GLN A 67 -4.18 -12.73 -13.62
N ASP A 68 -4.36 -13.56 -12.59
CA ASP A 68 -5.63 -13.62 -11.87
C ASP A 68 -5.84 -12.36 -11.04
N PHE A 69 -4.78 -11.84 -10.41
CA PHE A 69 -4.82 -10.57 -9.69
C PHE A 69 -5.30 -9.41 -10.59
N ILE A 70 -4.72 -9.27 -11.81
CA ILE A 70 -5.11 -8.24 -12.77
C ILE A 70 -6.58 -8.39 -13.18
N LYS A 71 -7.04 -9.63 -13.44
CA LYS A 71 -8.43 -9.89 -13.81
C LYS A 71 -9.40 -9.57 -12.68
N THR A 72 -9.01 -9.86 -11.44
CA THR A 72 -9.86 -9.66 -10.25
C THR A 72 -10.00 -8.18 -9.90
N CYS A 73 -8.95 -7.38 -10.01
CA CYS A 73 -9.01 -5.95 -9.78
C CYS A 73 -9.84 -5.24 -10.85
N ASP A 74 -10.66 -4.27 -10.45
CA ASP A 74 -11.37 -3.40 -11.39
C ASP A 74 -10.43 -2.36 -11.99
N GLY A 75 -9.39 -1.96 -11.25
CA GLY A 75 -8.28 -1.14 -11.72
C GLY A 75 -7.07 -1.22 -10.79
N ILE A 76 -5.93 -0.69 -11.26
CA ILE A 76 -4.68 -0.61 -10.52
C ILE A 76 -4.20 0.84 -10.57
N GLY A 77 -4.25 1.53 -9.43
CA GLY A 77 -3.73 2.89 -9.30
C GLY A 77 -2.24 2.85 -8.99
N VAL A 78 -1.43 3.49 -9.83
CA VAL A 78 0.03 3.50 -9.69
C VAL A 78 0.52 4.89 -9.33
N MET A 79 1.06 5.03 -8.13
CA MET A 79 1.74 6.25 -7.69
C MET A 79 3.21 6.17 -8.11
N ARG A 80 3.66 7.12 -8.94
CA ARG A 80 5.05 7.18 -9.39
C ARG A 80 5.93 7.96 -8.42
N ARG A 81 7.16 7.49 -8.23
CA ARG A 81 8.26 8.26 -7.67
C ARG A 81 9.09 8.87 -8.80
N HIS A 82 9.94 9.86 -8.51
CA HIS A 82 10.71 10.60 -9.53
C HIS A 82 11.53 9.71 -10.49
N ALA A 83 12.01 8.55 -10.03
CA ALA A 83 12.84 7.64 -10.81
C ALA A 83 12.06 6.51 -11.50
N ASP A 84 10.74 6.38 -11.26
CA ASP A 84 9.98 5.24 -11.75
C ASP A 84 9.56 5.46 -13.21
N GLN A 85 10.26 4.82 -14.14
CA GLN A 85 9.80 4.65 -15.50
C GLN A 85 8.90 3.41 -15.55
N VAL A 86 7.60 3.63 -15.71
CA VAL A 86 6.64 2.54 -15.90
C VAL A 86 6.60 2.18 -17.37
N ASP A 87 7.22 1.05 -17.74
CA ASP A 87 7.15 0.50 -19.08
C ASP A 87 5.94 -0.45 -19.20
N LEU A 88 4.79 0.14 -19.53
CA LEU A 88 3.55 -0.61 -19.72
C LEU A 88 3.59 -1.52 -20.96
N ALA A 89 4.40 -1.21 -21.98
CA ALA A 89 4.48 -2.02 -23.17
C ALA A 89 5.13 -3.38 -22.87
N SER A 90 6.27 -3.37 -22.20
CA SER A 90 6.93 -4.61 -21.76
C SER A 90 6.08 -5.41 -20.76
N LEU A 91 5.34 -4.72 -19.87
CA LEU A 91 4.42 -5.40 -18.95
C LEU A 91 3.23 -6.03 -19.67
N GLU A 92 2.70 -5.42 -20.71
CA GLU A 92 1.59 -5.97 -21.51
C GLU A 92 1.98 -7.27 -22.22
N GLU A 93 3.25 -7.40 -22.66
CA GLU A 93 3.76 -8.64 -23.26
C GLU A 93 3.76 -9.83 -22.29
N VAL A 94 4.08 -9.57 -21.01
CA VAL A 94 4.17 -10.59 -19.95
C VAL A 94 2.82 -10.80 -19.26
N LEU A 95 2.05 -9.74 -19.09
CA LEU A 95 0.77 -9.70 -18.38
C LEU A 95 -0.31 -9.07 -19.27
N PRO A 96 -0.86 -9.81 -20.24
CA PRO A 96 -1.86 -9.29 -21.17
C PRO A 96 -3.07 -8.68 -20.47
N GLY A 97 -3.42 -7.45 -20.89
CA GLY A 97 -4.55 -6.69 -20.34
C GLY A 97 -4.19 -5.74 -19.21
N ILE A 98 -2.93 -5.71 -18.75
CA ILE A 98 -2.47 -4.81 -17.68
C ILE A 98 -2.64 -3.35 -18.04
N SER A 99 -2.35 -2.98 -19.28
CA SER A 99 -2.44 -1.59 -19.78
C SER A 99 -3.85 -1.00 -19.68
N LYS A 100 -4.88 -1.85 -19.74
CA LYS A 100 -6.28 -1.43 -19.61
C LYS A 100 -6.70 -1.24 -18.13
N LYS A 101 -5.92 -1.76 -17.20
CA LYS A 101 -6.21 -1.73 -15.76
C LYS A 101 -5.39 -0.67 -15.03
N VAL A 102 -4.20 -0.34 -15.53
CA VAL A 102 -3.31 0.64 -14.89
C VAL A 102 -3.79 2.06 -15.12
N MET A 103 -3.88 2.80 -14.04
CA MET A 103 -4.13 4.25 -14.01
C MET A 103 -3.01 4.92 -13.23
N ILE A 104 -2.34 5.89 -13.84
CA ILE A 104 -1.35 6.69 -13.14
C ILE A 104 -2.07 7.67 -12.23
N VAL A 105 -1.77 7.60 -10.94
CA VAL A 105 -2.31 8.51 -9.93
C VAL A 105 -1.39 9.72 -9.85
N ASP A 106 -1.94 10.89 -10.16
CA ASP A 106 -1.24 12.16 -9.98
C ASP A 106 -1.25 12.54 -8.50
N ALA A 107 -0.16 12.25 -7.82
CA ALA A 107 0.04 12.52 -6.42
C ALA A 107 1.34 13.31 -6.22
N PRO A 108 1.38 14.26 -5.26
CA PRO A 108 2.61 14.96 -4.95
C PRO A 108 3.69 14.00 -4.49
N ILE A 109 4.91 14.21 -5.02
CA ILE A 109 6.06 13.40 -4.66
C ILE A 109 6.57 13.86 -3.30
N LEU A 110 6.50 12.96 -2.32
CA LEU A 110 7.03 13.17 -0.99
C LEU A 110 8.21 12.22 -0.77
N GLU A 111 9.41 12.77 -0.65
CA GLU A 111 10.64 12.01 -0.40
C GLU A 111 10.80 11.63 1.09
N ILE A 112 9.72 11.12 1.67
CA ILE A 112 9.68 10.65 3.05
C ILE A 112 9.44 9.14 3.04
N SER A 113 10.34 8.39 3.66
CA SER A 113 10.17 6.94 3.79
C SER A 113 10.05 6.52 5.25
N SER A 114 9.29 5.45 5.49
CA SER A 114 9.18 4.85 6.81
C SER A 114 10.53 4.33 7.35
N LYS A 115 11.47 3.96 6.46
CA LYS A 115 12.83 3.58 6.82
C LYS A 115 13.59 4.77 7.42
N GLN A 116 13.54 5.93 6.75
CA GLN A 116 14.18 7.16 7.25
C GLN A 116 13.58 7.59 8.59
N ILE A 117 12.25 7.53 8.74
CA ILE A 117 11.61 7.90 10.01
C ILE A 117 12.08 6.98 11.13
N ARG A 118 12.09 5.66 10.94
CA ARG A 118 12.58 4.71 11.95
C ARG A 118 14.05 4.93 12.29
N GLN A 119 14.89 5.21 11.30
CA GLN A 119 16.31 5.52 11.53
C GLN A 119 16.47 6.78 12.38
N ARG A 120 15.74 7.86 12.06
CA ARG A 120 15.76 9.09 12.86
C ARG A 120 15.36 8.85 14.32
N ILE A 121 14.39 7.96 14.56
CA ILE A 121 13.98 7.60 15.93
C ILE A 121 15.11 6.85 16.63
N ALA A 122 15.71 5.86 16.00
CA ALA A 122 16.83 5.09 16.56
C ALA A 122 18.05 5.99 16.87
N ASP A 123 18.29 7.00 16.04
CA ASP A 123 19.40 7.96 16.19
C ASP A 123 19.04 9.17 17.09
N ASN A 124 17.90 9.14 17.79
CA ASN A 124 17.40 10.25 18.61
C ASN A 124 17.29 11.59 17.86
N GLN A 125 17.07 11.57 16.54
CA GLN A 125 16.88 12.75 15.73
C GLN A 125 15.40 13.18 15.72
N GLY A 126 15.14 14.47 15.44
CA GLY A 126 13.77 14.98 15.34
C GLY A 126 12.99 14.33 14.18
N PHE A 127 11.78 13.81 14.46
CA PHE A 127 10.92 13.16 13.46
C PHE A 127 9.44 13.60 13.52
N ARG A 128 9.11 14.55 14.40
CA ARG A 128 7.74 14.99 14.65
C ARG A 128 6.98 15.38 13.38
N TYR A 129 7.60 16.15 12.51
CA TYR A 129 6.96 16.73 11.34
C TYR A 129 6.86 15.78 10.14
N TYR A 130 7.37 14.56 10.27
CA TYR A 130 7.23 13.49 9.27
C TYR A 130 5.97 12.65 9.46
N LEU A 131 5.25 12.84 10.57
CA LEU A 131 4.08 12.05 10.97
C LEU A 131 2.92 12.96 11.39
N ARG A 132 1.70 12.46 11.27
CA ARG A 132 0.55 13.09 11.92
C ARG A 132 0.77 13.10 13.43
N ASP A 133 0.32 14.15 14.12
CA ASP A 133 0.55 14.35 15.56
C ASP A 133 0.09 13.16 16.41
N ALA A 134 -1.07 12.55 16.08
CA ALA A 134 -1.56 11.38 16.78
C ALA A 134 -0.66 10.15 16.63
N VAL A 135 -0.03 9.96 15.47
CA VAL A 135 0.93 8.86 15.22
C VAL A 135 2.24 9.15 15.93
N TYR A 136 2.73 10.38 15.86
CA TYR A 136 3.94 10.80 16.57
C TYR A 136 3.84 10.52 18.07
N LYS A 137 2.73 10.94 18.71
CA LYS A 137 2.48 10.69 20.14
C LYS A 137 2.45 9.19 20.45
N ALA A 138 1.72 8.42 19.64
CA ALA A 138 1.65 6.98 19.85
C ALA A 138 3.01 6.27 19.72
N VAL A 139 3.88 6.68 18.78
CA VAL A 139 5.25 6.15 18.66
C VAL A 139 6.06 6.41 19.92
N LEU A 140 5.94 7.62 20.50
CA LEU A 140 6.64 7.97 21.74
C LEU A 140 6.11 7.20 22.95
N GLU A 141 4.78 7.14 23.13
CA GLU A 141 4.10 6.45 24.25
C GLU A 141 4.40 4.95 24.24
N MET A 142 4.43 4.34 23.05
CA MET A 142 4.70 2.91 22.90
C MET A 142 6.20 2.58 22.86
N GLY A 143 7.09 3.58 22.86
CA GLY A 143 8.54 3.39 22.85
C GLY A 143 9.05 2.68 21.58
N LEU A 144 8.37 2.84 20.43
CA LEU A 144 8.69 2.11 19.22
C LEU A 144 9.96 2.62 18.53
N TYR A 145 10.69 1.68 17.91
CA TYR A 145 11.85 1.95 17.04
C TYR A 145 13.07 2.58 17.75
N ARG A 146 13.16 2.49 19.08
CA ARG A 146 14.30 2.94 19.88
C ARG A 146 15.38 1.87 19.96
#